data_46dcede8fbec4c66e9399021782c590a
#
_entry.id   46dcede8fbec4c66e9399021782c590a
#
_cell.length_a   1.000
_cell.length_b   1.000
_cell.length_c   1.000
_cell.angle_alpha   90.00
_cell.angle_beta   90.00
_cell.angle_gamma   90.00
#
_symmetry.space_group_name_H-M   'P 1'
#
loop_
_entity.id
_entity.type
_entity.pdbx_description
1 polymer ?
#
loop_
_entity_poly.entity_id
_entity_poly.type
_entity_poly.pdbx_seq_one_letter_code
_entity_poly.pdbx_strand_id
1 'polypeptide(L)'
;MARDLRYLILAEGQFGPMTSKTANGCIRYSPERVLGVLDTRNAGRTAQDVLGFGGDIPVFATLEEGLRRKPNALLIGIAPQGGRLPDSWRATLRGALTHGLDIWSGLHTFIGDDPELAELAKKHKATIHDLRKPPADLPVAMGKVRKLAATIVLTVGTDCNIGKMTA
;
A
#
# COMPACT_ATOMS: atom_id res chain seq x y z
N MET A 1 -9.12 -19.13 9.38
CA MET A 1 -9.84 -18.47 8.25
C MET A 1 -9.16 -17.15 7.97
N ALA A 2 -8.79 -16.84 6.74
CA ALA A 2 -8.27 -15.53 6.38
C ALA A 2 -9.36 -14.48 6.65
N ARG A 3 -9.02 -13.44 7.42
CA ARG A 3 -9.94 -12.33 7.72
C ARG A 3 -10.33 -11.68 6.38
N ASP A 4 -11.62 -11.47 6.15
CA ASP A 4 -12.08 -10.75 4.96
C ASP A 4 -11.58 -9.30 5.05
N LEU A 5 -10.60 -8.96 4.19
CA LEU A 5 -9.97 -7.65 4.20
C LEU A 5 -10.91 -6.62 3.56
N ARG A 6 -11.24 -5.60 4.33
CA ARG A 6 -11.99 -4.41 3.92
C ARG A 6 -11.21 -3.18 4.33
N TYR A 7 -10.64 -2.46 3.39
CA TYR A 7 -9.63 -1.48 3.70
C TYR A 7 -9.87 -0.11 3.08
N LEU A 8 -9.34 0.90 3.78
CA LEU A 8 -9.08 2.21 3.22
C LEU A 8 -7.68 2.20 2.56
N ILE A 9 -7.51 3.01 1.53
CA ILE A 9 -6.22 3.18 0.87
C ILE A 9 -5.68 4.58 1.18
N LEU A 10 -4.50 4.67 1.77
CA LEU A 10 -3.79 5.93 1.96
C LEU A 10 -3.00 6.27 0.69
N ALA A 11 -3.42 7.34 0.00
CA ALA A 11 -2.79 7.83 -1.22
C ALA A 11 -2.60 9.36 -1.21
N GLU A 12 -2.39 9.92 -0.03
CA GLU A 12 -2.37 11.36 0.26
C GLU A 12 -1.51 12.17 -0.71
N GLY A 13 -2.16 13.11 -1.38
CA GLY A 13 -1.57 14.06 -2.32
C GLY A 13 -1.13 13.47 -3.66
N GLN A 14 -1.30 12.16 -3.87
CA GLN A 14 -0.79 11.44 -5.05
C GLN A 14 -1.80 10.46 -5.66
N PHE A 15 -3.06 10.48 -5.25
CA PHE A 15 -4.07 9.63 -5.88
C PHE A 15 -4.31 10.06 -7.33
N GLY A 16 -3.94 9.22 -8.28
CA GLY A 16 -4.03 9.53 -9.71
C GLY A 16 -3.59 8.36 -10.60
N PRO A 17 -3.85 8.45 -11.92
CA PRO A 17 -3.62 7.35 -12.87
C PRO A 17 -2.18 6.84 -12.92
N MET A 18 -1.19 7.71 -12.75
CA MET A 18 0.23 7.39 -12.89
C MET A 18 0.98 7.26 -11.56
N THR A 19 0.47 7.86 -10.49
CA THR A 19 1.19 8.05 -9.23
C THR A 19 0.84 7.03 -8.16
N SER A 20 -0.39 6.52 -8.14
CA SER A 20 -0.90 5.61 -7.10
C SER A 20 -1.04 4.16 -7.58
N LYS A 21 0.02 3.59 -8.15
CA LYS A 21 -0.03 2.26 -8.81
C LYS A 21 -0.57 1.15 -7.92
N THR A 22 -0.21 1.11 -6.64
CA THR A 22 -0.72 0.10 -5.69
C THR A 22 -2.21 0.30 -5.44
N ALA A 23 -2.64 1.55 -5.18
CA ALA A 23 -4.06 1.88 -5.04
C ALA A 23 -4.85 1.49 -6.30
N ASN A 24 -4.33 1.88 -7.48
CA ASN A 24 -4.97 1.60 -8.76
C ASN A 24 -5.11 0.09 -9.01
N GLY A 25 -4.09 -0.69 -8.65
CA GLY A 25 -4.14 -2.15 -8.73
C GLY A 25 -5.23 -2.74 -7.83
N CYS A 26 -5.30 -2.30 -6.57
CA CYS A 26 -6.34 -2.77 -5.64
C CYS A 26 -7.75 -2.41 -6.12
N ILE A 27 -7.95 -1.17 -6.57
CA ILE A 27 -9.25 -0.71 -7.08
C ILE A 27 -9.65 -1.48 -8.36
N ARG A 28 -8.69 -1.83 -9.22
CA ARG A 28 -8.97 -2.55 -10.47
C ARG A 28 -9.30 -4.03 -10.26
N TYR A 29 -8.57 -4.70 -9.34
CA TYR A 29 -8.62 -6.16 -9.23
C TYR A 29 -9.37 -6.69 -8.01
N SER A 30 -9.70 -5.82 -7.06
CA SER A 30 -10.43 -6.17 -5.84
C SER A 30 -11.28 -5.00 -5.32
N PRO A 31 -12.09 -4.35 -6.19
CA PRO A 31 -12.86 -3.15 -5.82
C PRO A 31 -13.80 -3.40 -4.64
N GLU A 32 -14.33 -4.61 -4.49
CA GLU A 32 -15.24 -5.01 -3.42
C GLU A 32 -14.63 -4.91 -2.02
N ARG A 33 -13.30 -4.87 -1.92
CA ARG A 33 -12.57 -4.73 -0.66
C ARG A 33 -12.19 -3.31 -0.33
N VAL A 34 -12.26 -2.40 -1.31
CA VAL A 34 -11.86 -1.01 -1.16
C VAL A 34 -13.05 -0.18 -0.69
N LEU A 35 -13.00 0.30 0.55
CA LEU A 35 -14.06 1.10 1.13
C LEU A 35 -13.93 2.61 0.85
N GLY A 36 -12.75 3.03 0.41
CA GLY A 36 -12.44 4.40 0.04
C GLY A 36 -10.95 4.68 -0.01
N VAL A 37 -10.61 5.86 -0.49
CA VAL A 37 -9.24 6.36 -0.60
C VAL A 37 -9.09 7.59 0.27
N LEU A 38 -7.99 7.73 0.99
CA LEU A 38 -7.63 8.92 1.74
C LEU A 38 -6.70 9.77 0.88
N ASP A 39 -7.20 10.90 0.41
CA ASP A 39 -6.45 11.88 -0.38
C ASP A 39 -7.14 13.24 -0.32
N THR A 40 -6.53 14.20 0.36
CA THR A 40 -7.11 15.54 0.55
C THR A 40 -7.32 16.29 -0.76
N ARG A 41 -6.47 16.07 -1.78
CA ARG A 41 -6.57 16.76 -3.09
C ARG A 41 -7.81 16.37 -3.88
N ASN A 42 -8.25 15.14 -3.76
CA ASN A 42 -9.37 14.60 -4.51
C ASN A 42 -10.61 14.33 -3.63
N ALA A 43 -10.62 14.83 -2.40
CA ALA A 43 -11.72 14.60 -1.46
C ALA A 43 -13.08 15.02 -2.05
N GLY A 44 -14.10 14.22 -1.78
CA GLY A 44 -15.46 14.42 -2.30
C GLY A 44 -15.69 13.90 -3.72
N ARG A 45 -14.65 13.41 -4.40
CA ARG A 45 -14.74 12.73 -5.71
C ARG A 45 -14.84 11.22 -5.52
N THR A 46 -15.01 10.51 -6.61
CA THR A 46 -14.95 9.05 -6.67
C THR A 46 -13.65 8.57 -7.35
N ALA A 47 -13.32 7.29 -7.21
CA ALA A 47 -12.23 6.68 -7.96
C ALA A 47 -12.46 6.78 -9.48
N GLN A 48 -13.73 6.66 -9.92
CA GLN A 48 -14.10 6.85 -11.32
C GLN A 48 -13.72 8.24 -11.84
N ASP A 49 -13.98 9.29 -11.05
CA ASP A 49 -13.67 10.67 -11.44
C ASP A 49 -12.17 10.94 -11.55
N VAL A 50 -11.37 10.25 -10.72
CA VAL A 50 -9.92 10.48 -10.66
C VAL A 50 -9.15 9.60 -11.62
N LEU A 51 -9.54 8.32 -11.74
CA LEU A 51 -8.79 7.29 -12.47
C LEU A 51 -9.40 6.93 -13.83
N GLY A 52 -10.69 7.25 -14.07
CA GLY A 52 -11.46 6.76 -15.19
C GLY A 52 -12.01 5.34 -14.99
N PHE A 53 -11.83 4.75 -13.80
CA PHE A 53 -12.35 3.45 -13.37
C PHE A 53 -12.50 3.40 -11.84
N GLY A 54 -13.14 2.35 -11.31
CA GLY A 54 -13.28 2.11 -9.88
C GLY A 54 -14.67 2.47 -9.34
N GLY A 55 -15.59 2.93 -10.20
CA GLY A 55 -16.98 3.21 -9.82
C GLY A 55 -17.09 4.21 -8.69
N ASP A 56 -18.05 3.98 -7.80
CA ASP A 56 -18.41 4.91 -6.72
C ASP A 56 -17.52 4.81 -5.47
N ILE A 57 -16.33 4.23 -5.57
CA ILE A 57 -15.38 4.20 -4.44
C ILE A 57 -15.04 5.65 -4.06
N PRO A 58 -15.40 6.10 -2.84
CA PRO A 58 -15.27 7.50 -2.47
C PRO A 58 -13.83 7.88 -2.11
N VAL A 59 -13.49 9.14 -2.31
CA VAL A 59 -12.26 9.75 -1.84
C VAL A 59 -12.58 10.64 -0.64
N PHE A 60 -11.93 10.40 0.48
CA PHE A 60 -12.12 11.09 1.74
C PHE A 60 -10.97 12.07 2.04
N ALA A 61 -11.28 13.18 2.69
CA ALA A 61 -10.28 14.10 3.18
C ALA A 61 -9.60 13.59 4.46
N THR A 62 -10.35 12.87 5.30
CA THR A 62 -9.88 12.48 6.63
C THR A 62 -10.07 10.98 6.89
N LEU A 63 -9.30 10.47 7.84
CA LEU A 63 -9.45 9.10 8.33
C LEU A 63 -10.84 8.90 8.96
N GLU A 64 -11.33 9.87 9.72
CA GLU A 64 -12.61 9.82 10.42
C GLU A 64 -13.79 9.62 9.47
N GLU A 65 -13.76 10.27 8.30
CA GLU A 65 -14.76 10.04 7.25
C GLU A 65 -14.72 8.59 6.75
N GLY A 66 -13.52 8.09 6.48
CA GLY A 66 -13.32 6.72 6.04
C GLY A 66 -13.72 5.67 7.07
N LEU A 67 -13.49 5.91 8.36
CA LEU A 67 -13.85 5.00 9.45
C LEU A 67 -15.35 4.72 9.55
N ARG A 68 -16.20 5.64 9.07
CA ARG A 68 -17.65 5.40 9.01
C ARG A 68 -18.04 4.21 8.12
N ARG A 69 -17.16 3.82 7.19
CA ARG A 69 -17.34 2.63 6.34
C ARG A 69 -16.94 1.32 7.02
N LYS A 70 -16.49 1.38 8.29
CA LYS A 70 -16.08 0.22 9.11
C LYS A 70 -14.98 -0.63 8.44
N PRO A 71 -13.84 -0.03 8.05
CA PRO A 71 -12.69 -0.78 7.57
C PRO A 71 -12.10 -1.64 8.69
N ASN A 72 -11.34 -2.67 8.31
CA ASN A 72 -10.53 -3.45 9.24
C ASN A 72 -9.03 -3.34 8.94
N ALA A 73 -8.66 -2.61 7.89
CA ALA A 73 -7.27 -2.35 7.54
C ALA A 73 -7.09 -0.98 6.86
N LEU A 74 -5.87 -0.47 6.91
CA LEU A 74 -5.38 0.65 6.12
C LEU A 74 -4.23 0.16 5.25
N LEU A 75 -4.35 0.32 3.92
CA LEU A 75 -3.32 -0.02 2.95
C LEU A 75 -2.60 1.25 2.50
N ILE A 76 -1.27 1.26 2.51
CA ILE A 76 -0.48 2.32 1.87
C ILE A 76 -0.48 2.10 0.37
N GLY A 77 -1.22 2.94 -0.35
CA GLY A 77 -1.51 2.78 -1.78
C GLY A 77 -0.52 3.44 -2.74
N ILE A 78 0.46 4.14 -2.20
CA ILE A 78 1.50 4.85 -2.97
C ILE A 78 2.88 4.57 -2.39
N ALA A 79 3.90 4.76 -3.21
CA ALA A 79 5.30 4.71 -2.79
C ALA A 79 5.91 6.11 -2.97
N PRO A 80 6.07 6.88 -1.89
CA PRO A 80 6.78 8.15 -1.95
C PRO A 80 8.20 7.97 -2.45
N GLN A 81 8.80 9.02 -2.99
CA GLN A 81 10.16 8.97 -3.48
C GLN A 81 11.12 8.48 -2.39
N GLY A 82 11.96 7.50 -2.71
CA GLY A 82 12.83 6.81 -1.76
C GLY A 82 12.14 5.79 -0.86
N GLY A 83 10.82 5.56 -1.01
CA GLY A 83 10.06 4.55 -0.25
C GLY A 83 10.00 4.81 1.26
N ARG A 84 10.24 6.04 1.68
CA ARG A 84 10.23 6.43 3.10
C ARG A 84 8.83 6.81 3.56
N LEU A 85 8.56 6.59 4.84
CA LEU A 85 7.33 7.05 5.47
C LEU A 85 7.37 8.58 5.66
N PRO A 86 6.45 9.36 5.03
CA PRO A 86 6.36 10.79 5.29
C PRO A 86 5.87 11.07 6.72
N ASP A 87 6.45 12.06 7.38
CA ASP A 87 6.04 12.44 8.74
C ASP A 87 4.58 12.88 8.80
N SER A 88 4.06 13.50 7.73
CA SER A 88 2.66 13.92 7.62
C SER A 88 1.66 12.75 7.70
N TRP A 89 2.09 11.52 7.42
CA TRP A 89 1.20 10.34 7.48
C TRP A 89 1.14 9.71 8.87
N ARG A 90 2.07 10.07 9.77
CA ARG A 90 2.13 9.48 11.11
C ARG A 90 0.83 9.64 11.88
N ALA A 91 0.19 10.81 11.78
CA ALA A 91 -1.10 11.05 12.43
C ALA A 91 -2.19 10.08 11.94
N THR A 92 -2.27 9.85 10.63
CA THR A 92 -3.22 8.91 10.02
C THR A 92 -2.94 7.47 10.46
N LEU A 93 -1.66 7.04 10.46
CA LEU A 93 -1.28 5.69 10.90
C LEU A 93 -1.60 5.46 12.39
N ARG A 94 -1.29 6.44 13.26
CA ARG A 94 -1.64 6.39 14.69
C ARG A 94 -3.15 6.28 14.88
N GLY A 95 -3.91 7.11 14.17
CA GLY A 95 -5.37 7.06 14.19
C GLY A 95 -5.91 5.70 13.76
N ALA A 96 -5.41 5.15 12.66
CA ALA A 96 -5.81 3.83 12.16
C ALA A 96 -5.52 2.73 13.19
N LEU A 97 -4.31 2.68 13.74
CA LEU A 97 -3.92 1.70 14.77
C LEU A 97 -4.77 1.84 16.04
N THR A 98 -5.05 3.07 16.48
CA THR A 98 -5.89 3.35 17.66
C THR A 98 -7.32 2.81 17.47
N HIS A 99 -7.82 2.78 16.23
CA HIS A 99 -9.11 2.18 15.89
C HIS A 99 -9.03 0.67 15.59
N GLY A 100 -7.87 0.04 15.83
CA GLY A 100 -7.69 -1.39 15.64
C GLY A 100 -7.61 -1.83 14.18
N LEU A 101 -7.26 -0.93 13.26
CA LEU A 101 -7.04 -1.28 11.86
C LEU A 101 -5.65 -1.90 11.67
N ASP A 102 -5.57 -3.00 10.94
CA ASP A 102 -4.30 -3.54 10.48
C ASP A 102 -3.67 -2.59 9.45
N ILE A 103 -2.35 -2.43 9.47
CA ILE A 103 -1.61 -1.62 8.49
C ILE A 103 -0.93 -2.54 7.48
N TRP A 104 -1.12 -2.26 6.18
CA TRP A 104 -0.43 -2.95 5.10
C TRP A 104 0.48 -1.98 4.36
N SER A 105 1.78 -2.25 4.39
CA SER A 105 2.82 -1.36 3.86
C SER A 105 3.73 -2.05 2.86
N GLY A 106 3.93 -1.43 1.71
CA GLY A 106 4.97 -1.78 0.74
C GLY A 106 6.15 -0.79 0.73
N LEU A 107 6.30 0.03 1.77
CA LEU A 107 7.39 0.98 1.89
C LEU A 107 8.74 0.28 2.16
N HIS A 108 9.84 1.01 1.94
CA HIS A 108 11.18 0.58 2.37
C HIS A 108 11.43 0.85 3.85
N THR A 109 10.74 1.85 4.42
CA THR A 109 10.68 2.04 5.88
C THR A 109 9.72 1.00 6.44
N PHE A 110 10.22 0.13 7.31
CA PHE A 110 9.39 -0.85 7.99
C PHE A 110 8.66 -0.16 9.15
N ILE A 111 7.35 -0.07 9.03
CA ILE A 111 6.49 0.61 10.02
C ILE A 111 6.50 -0.15 11.34
N GLY A 112 6.59 -1.48 11.29
CA GLY A 112 6.66 -2.33 12.46
C GLY A 112 7.95 -2.21 13.27
N ASP A 113 9.00 -1.58 12.71
CA ASP A 113 10.25 -1.29 13.42
C ASP A 113 10.22 0.07 14.14
N ASP A 114 9.15 0.87 13.93
CA ASP A 114 8.92 2.11 14.68
C ASP A 114 8.34 1.78 16.06
N PRO A 115 9.04 2.11 17.18
CA PRO A 115 8.61 1.70 18.51
C PRO A 115 7.23 2.23 18.91
N GLU A 116 6.92 3.48 18.53
CA GLU A 116 5.63 4.10 18.84
C GLU A 116 4.47 3.38 18.14
N LEU A 117 4.62 3.12 16.82
CA LEU A 117 3.57 2.48 16.01
C LEU A 117 3.42 1.01 16.39
N ALA A 118 4.52 0.32 16.68
CA ALA A 118 4.50 -1.07 17.14
C ALA A 118 3.77 -1.22 18.49
N GLU A 119 4.02 -0.31 19.43
CA GLU A 119 3.33 -0.30 20.74
C GLU A 119 1.83 -0.03 20.57
N LEU A 120 1.46 0.96 19.76
CA LEU A 120 0.05 1.24 19.43
C LEU A 120 -0.64 0.03 18.80
N ALA A 121 -0.01 -0.63 17.85
CA ALA A 121 -0.55 -1.83 17.21
C ALA A 121 -0.83 -2.92 18.25
N LYS A 122 0.15 -3.21 19.13
CA LYS A 122 -0.01 -4.18 20.20
C LYS A 122 -1.15 -3.81 21.16
N LYS A 123 -1.20 -2.54 21.59
CA LYS A 123 -2.22 -2.03 22.53
C LYS A 123 -3.63 -2.18 21.98
N HIS A 124 -3.82 -1.93 20.69
CA HIS A 124 -5.14 -1.93 20.03
C HIS A 124 -5.43 -3.23 19.26
N LYS A 125 -4.59 -4.28 19.44
CA LYS A 125 -4.76 -5.60 18.78
C LYS A 125 -4.79 -5.51 17.25
N ALA A 126 -4.07 -4.54 16.69
CA ALA A 126 -3.83 -4.38 15.26
C ALA A 126 -2.50 -5.03 14.86
N THR A 127 -2.35 -5.38 13.59
CA THR A 127 -1.13 -5.96 13.04
C THR A 127 -0.54 -5.03 11.99
N ILE A 128 0.79 -4.87 12.00
CA ILE A 128 1.53 -4.16 10.96
C ILE A 128 2.16 -5.19 10.03
N HIS A 129 1.80 -5.14 8.75
CA HIS A 129 2.29 -6.01 7.69
C HIS A 129 3.25 -5.24 6.80
N ASP A 130 4.56 -5.33 7.07
CA ASP A 130 5.61 -4.78 6.22
C ASP A 130 5.95 -5.79 5.11
N LEU A 131 5.27 -5.68 3.98
CA LEU A 131 5.31 -6.66 2.89
C LEU A 131 6.68 -6.80 2.22
N ARG A 132 7.55 -5.80 2.38
CA ARG A 132 8.92 -5.81 1.85
C ARG A 132 9.97 -6.30 2.84
N LYS A 133 9.60 -6.60 4.07
CA LYS A 133 10.53 -7.12 5.07
C LYS A 133 10.95 -8.53 4.65
N PRO A 134 12.24 -8.73 4.27
CA PRO A 134 12.67 -10.04 3.79
C PRO A 134 12.74 -11.04 4.94
N PRO A 135 12.57 -12.34 4.69
CA PRO A 135 12.94 -13.38 5.65
C PRO A 135 14.41 -13.25 6.07
N ALA A 136 14.70 -13.55 7.33
CA ALA A 136 16.06 -13.41 7.87
C ALA A 136 17.09 -14.33 7.18
N ASP A 137 16.63 -15.44 6.62
CA ASP A 137 17.42 -16.50 5.99
C ASP A 137 17.34 -16.47 4.44
N LEU A 138 16.90 -15.35 3.86
CA LEU A 138 16.76 -15.24 2.41
C LEU A 138 18.12 -15.41 1.71
N PRO A 139 18.34 -16.51 0.95
CA PRO A 139 19.61 -16.71 0.26
C PRO A 139 19.74 -15.77 -0.94
N VAL A 140 20.88 -15.09 -1.04
CA VAL A 140 21.18 -14.18 -2.14
C VAL A 140 22.14 -14.84 -3.12
N ALA A 141 21.84 -14.69 -4.42
CA ALA A 141 22.75 -15.03 -5.52
C ALA A 141 23.33 -16.46 -5.51
N MET A 142 22.48 -17.46 -5.23
CA MET A 142 22.91 -18.88 -5.17
C MET A 142 23.38 -19.45 -6.51
N GLY A 143 23.28 -18.71 -7.61
CA GLY A 143 23.75 -19.15 -8.94
C GLY A 143 23.04 -20.41 -9.50
N LYS A 144 21.89 -20.78 -8.95
CA LYS A 144 21.14 -21.99 -9.41
C LYS A 144 20.81 -21.94 -10.89
N VAL A 145 20.61 -20.76 -11.44
CA VAL A 145 20.36 -20.50 -12.87
C VAL A 145 21.47 -21.05 -13.78
N ARG A 146 22.74 -21.10 -13.33
CA ARG A 146 23.87 -21.62 -14.10
C ARG A 146 23.81 -23.13 -14.38
N LYS A 147 22.95 -23.83 -13.63
CA LYS A 147 22.76 -25.31 -13.75
C LYS A 147 21.55 -25.65 -14.61
N LEU A 148 20.84 -24.69 -15.16
CA LEU A 148 19.67 -24.91 -15.99
C LEU A 148 20.08 -25.05 -17.46
N ALA A 149 19.60 -26.12 -18.12
CA ALA A 149 19.75 -26.29 -19.56
C ALA A 149 18.69 -25.47 -20.31
N ALA A 150 18.70 -24.16 -20.12
CA ALA A 150 17.75 -23.24 -20.72
C ALA A 150 18.44 -21.96 -21.17
N THR A 151 17.97 -21.36 -22.27
CA THR A 151 18.36 -19.99 -22.65
C THR A 151 17.63 -19.00 -21.77
N ILE A 152 18.39 -18.18 -21.06
CA ILE A 152 17.85 -17.17 -20.14
C ILE A 152 18.06 -15.80 -20.77
N VAL A 153 16.94 -15.10 -21.01
CA VAL A 153 16.93 -13.71 -21.50
C VAL A 153 16.41 -12.83 -20.37
N LEU A 154 17.22 -11.84 -19.97
CA LEU A 154 16.87 -10.88 -18.94
C LEU A 154 16.75 -9.50 -19.57
N THR A 155 15.58 -8.88 -19.45
CA THR A 155 15.41 -7.46 -19.78
C THR A 155 15.99 -6.60 -18.67
N VAL A 156 16.95 -5.76 -19.03
CA VAL A 156 17.64 -4.87 -18.10
C VAL A 156 17.44 -3.41 -18.47
N GLY A 157 17.65 -2.53 -17.53
CA GLY A 157 17.55 -1.10 -17.76
C GLY A 157 18.17 -0.31 -16.62
N THR A 158 18.57 0.92 -16.92
CA THR A 158 19.28 1.82 -16.03
C THR A 158 18.41 2.53 -15.01
N ASP A 159 17.07 2.49 -15.19
CA ASP A 159 16.13 3.19 -14.29
C ASP A 159 14.79 2.46 -14.16
N CYS A 160 13.93 2.97 -13.27
CA CYS A 160 12.55 2.55 -13.11
C CYS A 160 11.69 3.10 -14.26
N ASN A 161 10.54 2.43 -14.54
CA ASN A 161 9.56 2.86 -15.55
C ASN A 161 10.06 2.95 -17.01
N ILE A 162 11.16 2.36 -17.37
CA ILE A 162 11.71 2.35 -18.73
C ILE A 162 11.18 1.20 -19.61
N GLY A 163 10.12 0.51 -19.16
CA GLY A 163 9.45 -0.51 -19.96
C GLY A 163 10.02 -1.93 -19.87
N LYS A 164 10.89 -2.24 -18.90
CA LYS A 164 11.47 -3.59 -18.73
C LYS A 164 10.44 -4.73 -18.61
N MET A 165 9.25 -4.43 -18.13
CA MET A 165 8.16 -5.40 -18.01
C MET A 165 7.31 -5.50 -19.29
N THR A 166 7.54 -4.64 -20.26
CA THR A 166 6.77 -4.54 -21.51
C THR A 166 7.55 -5.07 -22.72
N ALA A 167 8.84 -5.31 -22.53
CA ALA A 167 9.76 -5.81 -23.56
C ALA A 167 9.60 -7.30 -23.83
#